data_44b7b505c60ae4d368d0b1d98d4b63bd
#
_entry.id   44b7b505c60ae4d368d0b1d98d4b63bd
#
_cell.length_a   1.000
_cell.length_b   1.000
_cell.length_c   1.000
_cell.angle_alpha   90.00
_cell.angle_beta   90.00
_cell.angle_gamma   90.00
#
_symmetry.space_group_name_H-M   'P 1'
#
loop_
_entity.id
_entity.type
_entity.pdbx_description
1 polymer ?
#
loop_
_entity_poly.entity_id
_entity_poly.type
_entity_poly.pdbx_seq_one_letter_code
_entity_poly.pdbx_strand_id
1 'polypeptide(L)'
;MTKTLAALTLSTALIALAAPVSAQSQGEWAFGIGAGYLDPKSDNGTLAGLDAEVDSDTSVIFTAEYFLRDNLGIELLAATPFSHDVTLGGSIDAGSTKHLPPTLSLNYHFPTNSVWKPYVGAGINYTIFFDESSALGDLELDDSVGIAVQAGLDYMVSENGAVRLNLRWFDIDTDVSLNGTDIGTADIDPWLVGISYVHRF
;
A
#
# COMPACT_ATOMS: atom_id res chain seq x y z
N MET A 1 22.23 33.70 51.72
CA MET A 1 21.36 33.89 50.51
C MET A 1 21.16 32.51 49.88
N THR A 2 20.12 31.82 50.29
CA THR A 2 19.74 30.49 49.78
C THR A 2 18.58 30.63 48.79
N LYS A 3 18.83 30.29 47.51
CA LYS A 3 17.79 30.26 46.47
C LYS A 3 17.21 28.84 46.43
N THR A 4 15.99 28.70 46.89
CA THR A 4 15.16 27.50 46.74
C THR A 4 14.57 27.49 45.34
N LEU A 5 14.98 26.50 44.52
CA LEU A 5 14.31 26.15 43.26
C LEU A 5 13.09 25.28 43.58
N ALA A 6 11.90 25.80 43.29
CA ALA A 6 10.66 25.03 43.30
C ALA A 6 10.55 24.26 41.97
N ALA A 7 10.67 22.93 42.02
CA ALA A 7 10.39 22.04 40.92
C ALA A 7 8.86 21.87 40.79
N LEU A 8 8.30 22.41 39.71
CA LEU A 8 6.89 22.24 39.35
C LEU A 8 6.75 20.91 38.59
N THR A 9 6.30 19.86 39.27
CA THR A 9 5.95 18.55 38.65
C THR A 9 4.57 18.68 38.02
N LEU A 10 4.56 18.81 36.68
CA LEU A 10 3.33 18.77 35.89
C LEU A 10 2.95 17.29 35.66
N SER A 11 2.09 16.78 36.55
CA SER A 11 1.48 15.45 36.42
C SER A 11 0.29 15.57 35.46
N THR A 12 0.49 15.33 34.16
CA THR A 12 -0.59 15.12 33.20
C THR A 12 -1.16 13.72 33.42
N ALA A 13 -2.29 13.63 34.16
CA ALA A 13 -3.13 12.44 34.20
C ALA A 13 -3.78 12.28 32.81
N LEU A 14 -3.29 11.36 31.99
CA LEU A 14 -4.01 10.85 30.83
C LEU A 14 -5.20 10.05 31.34
N ILE A 15 -6.37 10.69 31.46
CA ILE A 15 -7.63 9.97 31.65
C ILE A 15 -7.94 9.36 30.29
N ALA A 16 -7.62 8.08 30.12
CA ALA A 16 -8.12 7.27 29.02
C ALA A 16 -9.63 7.12 29.24
N LEU A 17 -10.43 7.97 28.59
CA LEU A 17 -11.86 7.70 28.38
C LEU A 17 -11.89 6.45 27.49
N ALA A 18 -12.21 5.29 28.08
CA ALA A 18 -12.59 4.09 27.35
C ALA A 18 -13.97 4.37 26.72
N ALA A 19 -13.98 5.00 25.54
CA ALA A 19 -15.15 5.00 24.69
C ALA A 19 -15.47 3.55 24.31
N PRO A 20 -16.74 3.15 24.19
CA PRO A 20 -17.09 1.84 23.67
C PRO A 20 -16.49 1.75 22.27
N VAL A 21 -15.50 0.87 22.12
CA VAL A 21 -14.87 0.63 20.82
C VAL A 21 -15.89 -0.13 20.00
N SER A 22 -16.57 0.58 19.10
CA SER A 22 -17.51 -0.02 18.16
C SER A 22 -16.81 -1.16 17.44
N ALA A 23 -17.39 -2.34 17.45
CA ALA A 23 -16.93 -3.45 16.63
C ALA A 23 -17.12 -3.05 15.17
N GLN A 24 -16.27 -3.53 14.28
CA GLN A 24 -16.48 -3.40 12.84
C GLN A 24 -17.71 -4.24 12.50
N SER A 25 -18.84 -3.57 12.29
CA SER A 25 -20.15 -4.20 12.23
C SER A 25 -20.60 -4.40 10.80
N GLN A 26 -21.38 -5.43 10.57
CA GLN A 26 -21.99 -5.69 9.27
C GLN A 26 -22.76 -4.46 8.76
N GLY A 27 -22.54 -4.11 7.50
CA GLY A 27 -23.22 -2.99 6.82
C GLY A 27 -22.49 -1.65 6.92
N GLU A 28 -21.45 -1.54 7.73
CA GLU A 28 -20.64 -0.31 7.83
C GLU A 28 -19.73 -0.16 6.61
N TRP A 29 -19.39 1.10 6.30
CA TRP A 29 -18.37 1.49 5.36
C TRP A 29 -17.18 2.11 6.07
N ALA A 30 -15.99 1.85 5.57
CA ALA A 30 -14.77 2.52 5.98
C ALA A 30 -14.05 3.09 4.76
N PHE A 31 -13.70 4.38 4.81
CA PHE A 31 -12.94 5.04 3.75
C PHE A 31 -11.62 5.53 4.30
N GLY A 32 -10.55 5.23 3.58
CA GLY A 32 -9.19 5.61 3.93
C GLY A 32 -8.54 6.50 2.88
N ILE A 33 -7.69 7.41 3.34
CA ILE A 33 -6.80 8.20 2.50
C ILE A 33 -5.44 8.32 3.18
N GLY A 34 -4.36 8.17 2.42
CA GLY A 34 -3.01 8.20 2.97
C GLY A 34 -1.92 8.21 1.93
N ALA A 35 -0.71 7.87 2.37
CA ALA A 35 0.45 7.69 1.52
C ALA A 35 0.90 6.23 1.54
N GLY A 36 1.35 5.74 0.40
CA GLY A 36 1.90 4.40 0.22
C GLY A 36 3.25 4.47 -0.47
N TYR A 37 4.26 3.86 0.15
CA TYR A 37 5.58 3.64 -0.43
C TYR A 37 5.60 2.23 -1.02
N LEU A 38 5.80 2.16 -2.33
CA LEU A 38 5.87 0.91 -3.09
C LEU A 38 7.32 0.61 -3.43
N ASP A 39 7.77 -0.57 -3.00
CA ASP A 39 9.16 -1.03 -3.12
C ASP A 39 9.18 -2.34 -3.90
N PRO A 40 9.56 -2.31 -5.21
CA PRO A 40 9.78 -3.51 -6.00
C PRO A 40 10.83 -4.43 -5.38
N LYS A 41 10.78 -5.74 -5.67
CA LYS A 41 11.86 -6.64 -5.26
C LYS A 41 13.18 -6.24 -5.96
N SER A 42 14.32 -6.65 -5.39
CA SER A 42 15.65 -6.26 -5.88
C SER A 42 16.10 -6.98 -7.16
N ASP A 43 15.40 -8.03 -7.57
CA ASP A 43 15.66 -8.82 -8.79
C ASP A 43 14.37 -8.83 -9.60
N ASN A 44 14.31 -7.95 -10.62
CA ASN A 44 13.13 -7.78 -11.46
C ASN A 44 13.23 -8.58 -12.77
N GLY A 45 14.07 -9.64 -12.80
CA GLY A 45 14.24 -10.49 -13.97
C GLY A 45 15.23 -9.94 -14.98
N THR A 46 15.13 -10.41 -16.22
CA THR A 46 16.09 -10.11 -17.29
C THR A 46 15.38 -9.59 -18.53
N LEU A 47 15.72 -8.37 -18.96
CA LEU A 47 15.20 -7.76 -20.18
C LEU A 47 16.33 -7.58 -21.19
N ALA A 48 16.11 -8.05 -22.42
CA ALA A 48 17.13 -8.08 -23.50
C ALA A 48 18.47 -8.74 -23.08
N GLY A 49 18.43 -9.69 -22.12
CA GLY A 49 19.62 -10.38 -21.61
C GLY A 49 20.41 -9.63 -20.55
N LEU A 50 19.88 -8.54 -20.01
CA LEU A 50 20.46 -7.74 -18.93
C LEU A 50 19.53 -7.77 -17.70
N ASP A 51 20.11 -7.77 -16.50
CA ASP A 51 19.35 -7.71 -15.26
C ASP A 51 18.57 -6.39 -15.18
N ALA A 52 17.29 -6.47 -14.85
CA ALA A 52 16.40 -5.32 -14.73
C ALA A 52 16.25 -4.91 -13.27
N GLU A 53 16.28 -3.61 -13.01
CA GLU A 53 16.04 -2.98 -11.72
C GLU A 53 14.95 -1.91 -11.87
N VAL A 54 13.96 -1.92 -10.97
CA VAL A 54 12.81 -0.99 -10.95
C VAL A 54 12.87 -0.19 -9.66
N ASP A 55 12.86 1.13 -9.76
CA ASP A 55 12.92 2.01 -8.60
C ASP A 55 11.62 2.03 -7.79
N SER A 56 11.74 2.36 -6.51
CA SER A 56 10.60 2.56 -5.60
C SER A 56 9.93 3.93 -5.82
N ASP A 57 8.64 4.04 -5.48
CA ASP A 57 7.91 5.31 -5.53
C ASP A 57 6.89 5.46 -4.39
N THR A 58 6.45 6.70 -4.15
CA THR A 58 5.46 7.04 -3.14
C THR A 58 4.26 7.75 -3.75
N SER A 59 3.07 7.21 -3.52
CA SER A 59 1.83 7.77 -4.04
C SER A 59 0.75 7.92 -2.98
N VAL A 60 -0.29 8.71 -3.31
CA VAL A 60 -1.49 8.80 -2.48
C VAL A 60 -2.32 7.56 -2.69
N ILE A 61 -2.72 6.91 -1.59
CA ILE A 61 -3.57 5.72 -1.60
C ILE A 61 -4.95 6.04 -1.02
N PHE A 62 -5.96 5.36 -1.57
CA PHE A 62 -7.35 5.42 -1.15
C PHE A 62 -7.85 4.02 -0.90
N THR A 63 -8.63 3.82 0.16
CA THR A 63 -9.31 2.56 0.43
C THR A 63 -10.79 2.79 0.66
N ALA A 64 -11.61 1.85 0.18
CA ALA A 64 -13.03 1.76 0.48
C ALA A 64 -13.33 0.33 0.90
N GLU A 65 -13.75 0.13 2.14
CA GLU A 65 -14.05 -1.18 2.70
C GLU A 65 -15.51 -1.25 3.14
N TYR A 66 -16.21 -2.30 2.73
CA TYR A 66 -17.57 -2.60 3.17
C TYR A 66 -17.59 -3.86 4.01
N PHE A 67 -18.16 -3.80 5.21
CA PHE A 67 -18.25 -4.93 6.11
C PHE A 67 -19.43 -5.84 5.74
N LEU A 68 -19.10 -6.98 5.09
CA LEU A 68 -20.07 -8.02 4.71
C LEU A 68 -20.67 -8.72 5.92
N ARG A 69 -19.88 -8.86 6.98
CA ARG A 69 -20.22 -9.40 8.30
C ARG A 69 -19.40 -8.68 9.36
N ASP A 70 -19.74 -8.88 10.61
CA ASP A 70 -18.90 -8.41 11.69
C ASP A 70 -17.46 -8.91 11.49
N ASN A 71 -16.52 -7.98 11.51
CA ASN A 71 -15.09 -8.21 11.34
C ASN A 71 -14.63 -8.77 9.97
N LEU A 72 -15.53 -8.88 8.99
CA LEU A 72 -15.18 -9.35 7.64
C LEU A 72 -15.57 -8.31 6.59
N GLY A 73 -14.58 -7.66 6.00
CA GLY A 73 -14.75 -6.61 5.00
C GLY A 73 -14.27 -7.01 3.61
N ILE A 74 -14.88 -6.40 2.60
CA ILE A 74 -14.34 -6.39 1.23
C ILE A 74 -13.80 -4.99 0.97
N GLU A 75 -12.52 -4.88 0.62
CA GLU A 75 -11.80 -3.62 0.44
C GLU A 75 -11.36 -3.45 -1.01
N LEU A 76 -11.61 -2.27 -1.57
CA LEU A 76 -10.99 -1.79 -2.79
C LEU A 76 -9.86 -0.81 -2.41
N LEU A 77 -8.64 -1.10 -2.88
CA LEU A 77 -7.53 -0.16 -2.90
C LEU A 77 -7.48 0.53 -4.27
N ALA A 78 -7.27 1.83 -4.26
CA ALA A 78 -6.89 2.63 -5.41
C ALA A 78 -5.71 3.55 -5.02
N ALA A 79 -4.97 4.05 -6.01
CA ALA A 79 -3.86 4.97 -5.77
C ALA A 79 -3.82 6.06 -6.86
N THR A 80 -3.10 7.14 -6.62
CA THR A 80 -2.56 7.95 -7.72
C THR A 80 -1.46 7.14 -8.41
N PRO A 81 -1.16 7.40 -9.70
CA PRO A 81 -0.15 6.61 -10.41
C PRO A 81 1.19 6.56 -9.67
N PHE A 82 1.75 5.36 -9.55
CA PHE A 82 3.16 5.18 -9.21
C PHE A 82 4.00 5.33 -10.47
N SER A 83 5.17 5.96 -10.36
CA SER A 83 6.10 6.19 -11.47
C SER A 83 7.44 5.56 -11.14
N HIS A 84 7.94 4.73 -12.04
CA HIS A 84 9.18 3.98 -11.84
C HIS A 84 10.13 4.18 -13.00
N ASP A 85 11.39 4.42 -12.67
CA ASP A 85 12.47 4.35 -13.65
C ASP A 85 13.00 2.91 -13.70
N VAL A 86 13.35 2.45 -14.89
CA VAL A 86 13.86 1.11 -15.15
C VAL A 86 15.32 1.20 -15.60
N THR A 87 16.20 0.49 -14.90
CA THR A 87 17.63 0.43 -15.20
C THR A 87 18.00 -1.00 -15.62
N LEU A 88 18.81 -1.16 -16.66
CA LEU A 88 19.34 -2.43 -17.13
C LEU A 88 20.83 -2.55 -16.88
N GLY A 89 21.27 -3.74 -16.38
CA GLY A 89 22.68 -4.04 -16.11
C GLY A 89 23.32 -3.04 -15.14
N GLY A 90 22.53 -2.43 -14.24
CA GLY A 90 22.96 -1.49 -13.21
C GLY A 90 23.43 -0.11 -13.70
N SER A 91 23.28 0.22 -15.00
CA SER A 91 23.78 1.51 -15.53
C SER A 91 23.10 2.03 -16.79
N ILE A 92 22.29 1.25 -17.47
CA ILE A 92 21.60 1.66 -18.71
C ILE A 92 20.20 2.12 -18.34
N ASP A 93 19.90 3.39 -18.57
CA ASP A 93 18.54 3.92 -18.46
C ASP A 93 17.68 3.29 -19.58
N ALA A 94 16.77 2.41 -19.19
CA ALA A 94 15.85 1.75 -20.11
C ALA A 94 14.59 2.56 -20.37
N GLY A 95 14.27 3.48 -19.46
CA GLY A 95 13.08 4.32 -19.53
C GLY A 95 12.29 4.33 -18.26
N SER A 96 11.04 4.80 -18.34
CA SER A 96 10.13 4.90 -17.21
C SER A 96 8.73 4.44 -17.60
N THR A 97 7.97 4.01 -16.60
CA THR A 97 6.56 3.64 -16.74
C THR A 97 5.76 4.13 -15.56
N LYS A 98 4.45 4.34 -15.74
CA LYS A 98 3.52 4.54 -14.66
C LYS A 98 2.56 3.37 -14.55
N HIS A 99 2.11 3.08 -13.33
CA HIS A 99 1.10 2.07 -13.12
C HIS A 99 0.09 2.42 -12.04
N LEU A 100 -1.07 1.78 -12.14
CA LEU A 100 -2.14 1.80 -11.15
C LEU A 100 -2.42 0.37 -10.72
N PRO A 101 -2.29 -0.01 -9.44
CA PRO A 101 -2.54 -1.35 -8.94
C PRO A 101 -3.89 -1.46 -8.20
N PRO A 102 -5.08 -1.22 -8.82
CA PRO A 102 -6.33 -1.46 -8.14
C PRO A 102 -6.40 -2.89 -7.60
N THR A 103 -6.84 -3.03 -6.36
CA THR A 103 -6.81 -4.32 -5.66
C THR A 103 -8.10 -4.53 -4.90
N LEU A 104 -8.74 -5.68 -5.09
CA LEU A 104 -9.92 -6.10 -4.36
C LEU A 104 -9.53 -7.19 -3.37
N SER A 105 -9.69 -6.93 -2.06
CA SER A 105 -9.25 -7.82 -0.98
C SER A 105 -10.41 -8.17 -0.05
N LEU A 106 -10.38 -9.37 0.51
CA LEU A 106 -11.21 -9.78 1.64
C LEU A 106 -10.36 -9.68 2.91
N ASN A 107 -10.80 -8.85 3.86
CA ASN A 107 -10.09 -8.57 5.11
C ASN A 107 -10.81 -9.19 6.30
N TYR A 108 -10.04 -9.80 7.18
CA TYR A 108 -10.53 -10.22 8.49
C TYR A 108 -9.88 -9.39 9.59
N HIS A 109 -10.71 -8.64 10.32
CA HIS A 109 -10.32 -7.81 11.44
C HIS A 109 -10.45 -8.60 12.74
N PHE A 110 -9.36 -8.74 13.48
CA PHE A 110 -9.39 -9.49 14.73
C PHE A 110 -10.14 -8.70 15.81
N PRO A 111 -11.18 -9.30 16.42
CA PRO A 111 -11.92 -8.65 17.48
C PRO A 111 -11.04 -8.43 18.70
N THR A 112 -10.89 -7.18 19.13
CA THR A 112 -10.12 -6.79 20.31
C THR A 112 -10.91 -5.77 21.14
N ASN A 113 -10.71 -5.77 22.47
CA ASN A 113 -11.22 -4.73 23.35
C ASN A 113 -10.25 -3.55 23.52
N SER A 114 -9.26 -3.45 22.63
CA SER A 114 -8.21 -2.44 22.61
C SER A 114 -8.47 -1.40 21.54
N VAL A 115 -7.81 -0.24 21.64
CA VAL A 115 -7.73 0.76 20.56
C VAL A 115 -6.94 0.26 19.34
N TRP A 116 -6.22 -0.84 19.47
CA TRP A 116 -5.47 -1.50 18.42
C TRP A 116 -6.33 -2.58 17.77
N LYS A 117 -6.59 -2.45 16.46
CA LYS A 117 -7.39 -3.36 15.66
C LYS A 117 -6.54 -3.96 14.53
N PRO A 118 -5.88 -5.09 14.77
CA PRO A 118 -5.12 -5.76 13.72
C PRO A 118 -6.06 -6.43 12.72
N TYR A 119 -5.61 -6.54 11.46
CA TYR A 119 -6.31 -7.27 10.42
C TYR A 119 -5.34 -7.95 9.45
N VAL A 120 -5.83 -8.92 8.72
CA VAL A 120 -5.15 -9.58 7.61
C VAL A 120 -6.11 -9.70 6.45
N GLY A 121 -5.59 -9.75 5.23
CA GLY A 121 -6.40 -9.88 4.04
C GLY A 121 -5.66 -10.54 2.89
N ALA A 122 -6.46 -11.00 1.93
CA ALA A 122 -5.98 -11.52 0.66
C ALA A 122 -6.95 -11.13 -0.45
N GLY A 123 -6.44 -10.98 -1.66
CA GLY A 123 -7.25 -10.52 -2.77
C GLY A 123 -6.60 -10.70 -4.12
N ILE A 124 -7.18 -10.01 -5.10
CA ILE A 124 -6.73 -9.97 -6.49
C ILE A 124 -6.32 -8.54 -6.80
N ASN A 125 -5.14 -8.41 -7.37
CA ASN A 125 -4.60 -7.19 -7.94
C ASN A 125 -4.78 -7.22 -9.47
N TYR A 126 -5.11 -6.07 -10.06
CA TYR A 126 -5.06 -5.83 -11.49
C TYR A 126 -4.20 -4.60 -11.71
N THR A 127 -2.99 -4.76 -12.24
CA THR A 127 -2.08 -3.64 -12.48
C THR A 127 -2.16 -3.20 -13.93
N ILE A 128 -2.42 -1.89 -14.12
CA ILE A 128 -2.51 -1.25 -15.44
C ILE A 128 -1.26 -0.40 -15.62
N PHE A 129 -0.48 -0.69 -16.68
CA PHE A 129 0.69 0.10 -17.06
C PHE A 129 0.32 1.12 -18.14
N PHE A 130 0.96 2.30 -18.12
CA PHE A 130 0.73 3.38 -19.06
C PHE A 130 1.82 4.45 -18.94
N ASP A 131 1.82 5.41 -19.90
CA ASP A 131 2.82 6.49 -20.00
C ASP A 131 4.26 5.97 -20.02
N GLU A 132 4.49 4.87 -20.75
CA GLU A 132 5.83 4.31 -20.97
C GLU A 132 6.66 5.28 -21.81
N SER A 133 7.91 5.45 -21.42
CA SER A 133 8.85 6.33 -22.13
C SER A 133 10.25 5.74 -22.12
N SER A 134 10.87 5.61 -23.29
CA SER A 134 12.24 5.14 -23.42
C SER A 134 12.98 5.87 -24.54
N ALA A 135 14.26 6.19 -24.30
CA ALA A 135 15.14 6.70 -25.35
C ALA A 135 15.59 5.62 -26.35
N LEU A 136 15.34 4.32 -26.02
CA LEU A 136 15.76 3.18 -26.84
C LEU A 136 14.71 2.81 -27.90
N GLY A 137 13.47 3.30 -27.77
CA GLY A 137 12.39 3.04 -28.72
C GLY A 137 11.02 3.05 -28.08
N ASP A 138 10.06 2.45 -28.76
CA ASP A 138 8.68 2.29 -28.30
C ASP A 138 8.62 1.16 -27.27
N LEU A 139 8.46 1.54 -26.00
CA LEU A 139 8.41 0.62 -24.84
C LEU A 139 6.95 0.35 -24.49
N GLU A 140 6.58 -0.91 -24.37
CA GLU A 140 5.23 -1.35 -24.00
C GLU A 140 5.34 -2.40 -22.88
N LEU A 141 4.49 -2.27 -21.86
CA LEU A 141 4.32 -3.22 -20.78
C LEU A 141 2.88 -3.73 -20.77
N ASP A 142 2.71 -5.05 -20.69
CA ASP A 142 1.39 -5.65 -20.60
C ASP A 142 0.78 -5.48 -19.20
N ASP A 143 -0.55 -5.38 -19.11
CA ASP A 143 -1.26 -5.37 -17.83
C ASP A 143 -1.05 -6.68 -17.08
N SER A 144 -1.04 -6.62 -15.75
CA SER A 144 -0.80 -7.76 -14.87
C SER A 144 -2.01 -8.10 -14.01
N VAL A 145 -2.25 -9.39 -13.79
CA VAL A 145 -3.25 -9.89 -12.84
C VAL A 145 -2.58 -10.87 -11.90
N GLY A 146 -2.55 -10.56 -10.62
CA GLY A 146 -1.93 -11.40 -9.61
C GLY A 146 -2.69 -11.41 -8.29
N ILE A 147 -2.16 -12.12 -7.33
CA ILE A 147 -2.68 -12.14 -5.97
C ILE A 147 -2.11 -10.99 -5.15
N ALA A 148 -2.85 -10.59 -4.11
CA ALA A 148 -2.36 -9.66 -3.10
C ALA A 148 -2.60 -10.23 -1.71
N VAL A 149 -1.66 -10.03 -0.80
CA VAL A 149 -1.82 -10.35 0.61
C VAL A 149 -1.45 -9.15 1.45
N GLN A 150 -2.15 -8.96 2.56
CA GLN A 150 -1.91 -7.81 3.42
C GLN A 150 -2.06 -8.13 4.90
N ALA A 151 -1.39 -7.33 5.71
CA ALA A 151 -1.61 -7.20 7.13
C ALA A 151 -1.61 -5.73 7.52
N GLY A 152 -2.41 -5.37 8.51
CA GLY A 152 -2.45 -3.99 8.97
C GLY A 152 -2.91 -3.87 10.41
N LEU A 153 -2.78 -2.65 10.90
CA LEU A 153 -3.08 -2.29 12.27
C LEU A 153 -3.75 -0.92 12.29
N ASP A 154 -5.01 -0.87 12.72
CA ASP A 154 -5.71 0.38 12.98
C ASP A 154 -5.50 0.80 14.42
N TYR A 155 -5.04 2.02 14.63
CA TYR A 155 -5.03 2.69 15.91
C TYR A 155 -6.21 3.65 15.99
N MET A 156 -7.22 3.33 16.81
CA MET A 156 -8.42 4.15 16.97
C MET A 156 -8.09 5.48 17.65
N VAL A 157 -8.28 6.59 16.94
CA VAL A 157 -8.09 7.95 17.46
C VAL A 157 -9.40 8.61 17.87
N SER A 158 -10.54 8.04 17.44
CA SER A 158 -11.90 8.41 17.85
C SER A 158 -12.82 7.19 17.73
N GLU A 159 -14.12 7.35 18.02
CA GLU A 159 -15.11 6.26 17.84
C GLU A 159 -15.15 5.75 16.39
N ASN A 160 -15.06 6.65 15.41
CA ASN A 160 -15.20 6.35 13.99
C ASN A 160 -13.90 6.55 13.18
N GLY A 161 -12.82 7.06 13.79
CA GLY A 161 -11.57 7.39 13.10
C GLY A 161 -10.40 6.58 13.61
N ALA A 162 -9.55 6.14 12.67
CA ALA A 162 -8.32 5.42 12.96
C ALA A 162 -7.15 5.90 12.12
N VAL A 163 -5.94 5.77 12.64
CA VAL A 163 -4.71 5.77 11.85
C VAL A 163 -4.38 4.33 11.54
N ARG A 164 -4.30 3.99 10.26
CA ARG A 164 -3.98 2.65 9.76
C ARG A 164 -2.52 2.58 9.31
N LEU A 165 -1.80 1.57 9.76
CA LEU A 165 -0.56 1.10 9.16
C LEU A 165 -0.88 -0.17 8.37
N ASN A 166 -0.40 -0.26 7.14
CA ASN A 166 -0.64 -1.39 6.25
C ASN A 166 0.67 -1.83 5.60
N LEU A 167 0.85 -3.14 5.52
CA LEU A 167 1.87 -3.80 4.73
C LEU A 167 1.16 -4.72 3.75
N ARG A 168 1.43 -4.57 2.46
CA ARG A 168 0.82 -5.35 1.38
C ARG A 168 1.89 -5.81 0.41
N TRP A 169 1.78 -7.04 -0.02
CA TRP A 169 2.57 -7.60 -1.10
C TRP A 169 1.64 -7.90 -2.29
N PHE A 170 2.16 -7.68 -3.48
CA PHE A 170 1.48 -7.98 -4.73
C PHE A 170 2.32 -8.93 -5.56
N ASP A 171 1.66 -9.82 -6.27
CA ASP A 171 2.19 -10.64 -7.34
C ASP A 171 1.97 -9.85 -8.65
N ILE A 172 3.03 -9.29 -9.20
CA ILE A 172 2.98 -8.43 -10.39
C ILE A 172 4.10 -8.82 -11.34
N ASP A 173 3.72 -9.47 -12.45
CA ASP A 173 4.60 -9.80 -13.57
C ASP A 173 4.08 -9.09 -14.82
N THR A 174 4.97 -8.59 -15.67
CA THR A 174 4.59 -7.95 -16.93
C THR A 174 5.54 -8.36 -18.06
N ASP A 175 4.97 -8.72 -19.21
CA ASP A 175 5.75 -8.92 -20.42
C ASP A 175 6.12 -7.56 -21.02
N VAL A 176 7.38 -7.40 -21.37
CA VAL A 176 7.96 -6.14 -21.86
C VAL A 176 8.37 -6.27 -23.30
N SER A 177 7.92 -5.33 -24.12
CA SER A 177 8.32 -5.25 -25.53
C SER A 177 8.97 -3.91 -25.85
N LEU A 178 9.93 -3.94 -26.79
CA LEU A 178 10.60 -2.75 -27.32
C LEU A 178 10.51 -2.76 -28.85
N ASN A 179 9.92 -1.70 -29.41
CA ASN A 179 9.66 -1.60 -30.86
C ASN A 179 8.88 -2.82 -31.39
N GLY A 180 7.90 -3.33 -30.58
CA GLY A 180 7.08 -4.49 -30.92
C GLY A 180 7.80 -5.84 -30.87
N THR A 181 9.00 -5.89 -30.28
CA THR A 181 9.75 -7.14 -30.05
C THR A 181 9.77 -7.43 -28.57
N ASP A 182 9.30 -8.62 -28.18
CA ASP A 182 9.39 -9.12 -26.82
C ASP A 182 10.86 -9.20 -26.38
N ILE A 183 11.17 -8.57 -25.23
CA ILE A 183 12.52 -8.52 -24.65
C ILE A 183 12.61 -9.22 -23.30
N GLY A 184 11.50 -9.78 -22.78
CA GLY A 184 11.43 -10.56 -21.56
C GLY A 184 10.29 -10.14 -20.63
N THR A 185 10.24 -10.78 -19.48
CA THR A 185 9.25 -10.52 -18.44
C THR A 185 9.91 -9.80 -17.26
N ALA A 186 9.28 -8.76 -16.76
CA ALA A 186 9.70 -8.08 -15.54
C ALA A 186 8.86 -8.56 -14.35
N ASP A 187 9.53 -9.16 -13.36
CA ASP A 187 8.93 -9.62 -12.10
C ASP A 187 9.06 -8.51 -11.07
N ILE A 188 8.00 -7.77 -10.79
CA ILE A 188 8.05 -6.57 -9.91
C ILE A 188 7.83 -6.94 -8.46
N ASP A 189 6.83 -7.78 -8.17
CA ASP A 189 6.50 -8.36 -6.86
C ASP A 189 6.67 -7.40 -5.66
N PRO A 190 6.09 -6.19 -5.69
CA PRO A 190 6.44 -5.14 -4.76
C PRO A 190 5.80 -5.31 -3.39
N TRP A 191 6.45 -4.71 -2.38
CA TRP A 191 5.85 -4.41 -1.10
C TRP A 191 5.32 -2.98 -1.08
N LEU A 192 4.09 -2.80 -0.59
CA LEU A 192 3.50 -1.49 -0.31
C LEU A 192 3.42 -1.29 1.20
N VAL A 193 4.13 -0.29 1.72
CA VAL A 193 4.01 0.17 3.10
C VAL A 193 3.15 1.42 3.12
N GLY A 194 1.98 1.35 3.76
CA GLY A 194 1.00 2.44 3.79
C GLY A 194 0.77 3.01 5.18
N ILE A 195 0.53 4.32 5.23
CA ILE A 195 -0.04 5.01 6.38
C ILE A 195 -1.25 5.83 5.91
N SER A 196 -2.40 5.65 6.56
CA SER A 196 -3.63 6.33 6.17
C SER A 196 -4.49 6.70 7.38
N TYR A 197 -5.35 7.70 7.18
CA TYR A 197 -6.48 7.94 8.06
C TYR A 197 -7.69 7.22 7.49
N VAL A 198 -8.37 6.45 8.34
CA VAL A 198 -9.58 5.68 7.99
C VAL A 198 -10.75 6.22 8.79
N HIS A 199 -11.87 6.50 8.14
CA HIS A 199 -13.12 6.90 8.77
C HIS A 199 -14.23 5.89 8.48
N ARG A 200 -15.01 5.54 9.51
CA ARG A 200 -16.13 4.59 9.45
C ARG A 200 -17.46 5.33 9.51
N PHE A 201 -18.45 4.80 8.79
CA PHE A 201 -19.79 5.37 8.64
C PHE A 201 -20.86 4.34 8.95
#